data_b8b01627784b6763f10d18be559a3876
#
_entry.id   b8b01627784b6763f10d18be559a3876
#
_cell.length_a   1.000
_cell.length_b   1.000
_cell.length_c   1.000
_cell.angle_alpha   90.00
_cell.angle_beta   90.00
_cell.angle_gamma   90.00
#
_symmetry.space_group_name_H-M   'P 1'
#
loop_
_entity.id
_entity.type
_entity.pdbx_description
1 polymer ?
#
loop_
_entity_poly.entity_id
_entity_poly.type
_entity_poly.pdbx_seq_one_letter_code
_entity_poly.pdbx_strand_id
1 'polypeptide(L)'
;QRQVPVLVDGDDVVADSSAICRHLEALRPDPALIPADARQRAQMHLIEDWADTTLAAAVRAALLQAAADDPQLRNVLLPDDVPSPVRQVMSGLPGGWLSGLGELLGQEQRSSMLSSLCAIADGLDLNGCLVGNAITLADIAVGAQLSLLRFPASAGDALAGRGVPGISDHPRLQELFRWRDQLETRLINLDPATAV
;
A
#
# COMPACT_ATOMS: atom_id res chain seq x y z
N GLN A 1 -2.40 7.18 -22.78
CA GLN A 1 -1.54 7.01 -21.60
C GLN A 1 -1.97 5.77 -20.86
N ARG A 2 -1.04 4.93 -20.41
CA ARG A 2 -1.34 3.60 -19.80
C ARG A 2 -1.01 3.55 -18.30
N GLN A 3 -0.47 4.62 -17.72
CA GLN A 3 -0.11 4.70 -16.31
C GLN A 3 -1.17 5.45 -15.52
N VAL A 4 -1.53 4.91 -14.39
CA VAL A 4 -2.41 5.52 -13.38
C VAL A 4 -1.65 5.49 -12.04
N PRO A 5 -1.83 6.47 -11.17
CA PRO A 5 -2.73 7.63 -11.27
C PRO A 5 -2.23 8.70 -12.27
N VAL A 6 -3.13 9.62 -12.63
CA VAL A 6 -2.83 10.81 -13.43
C VAL A 6 -3.37 12.03 -12.71
N LEU A 7 -2.51 13.01 -12.46
CA LEU A 7 -2.86 14.33 -11.96
C LEU A 7 -3.00 15.30 -13.13
N VAL A 8 -4.06 16.09 -13.13
CA VAL A 8 -4.23 17.25 -14.01
C VAL A 8 -4.21 18.49 -13.12
N ASP A 9 -3.24 19.37 -13.34
CA ASP A 9 -3.04 20.60 -12.58
C ASP A 9 -2.89 21.77 -13.56
N GLY A 10 -4.00 22.47 -13.83
CA GLY A 10 -4.05 23.43 -14.91
C GLY A 10 -3.77 22.78 -16.27
N ASP A 11 -2.71 23.22 -16.94
CA ASP A 11 -2.26 22.69 -18.23
C ASP A 11 -1.29 21.51 -18.08
N ASP A 12 -0.81 21.22 -16.87
CA ASP A 12 0.12 20.14 -16.60
C ASP A 12 -0.62 18.81 -16.44
N VAL A 13 -0.11 17.78 -17.09
CA VAL A 13 -0.60 16.39 -16.98
C VAL A 13 0.55 15.51 -16.50
N VAL A 14 0.50 15.12 -15.23
CA VAL A 14 1.54 14.32 -14.57
C VAL A 14 1.01 12.91 -14.33
N ALA A 15 1.70 11.91 -14.85
CA ALA A 15 1.38 10.50 -14.64
C ALA A 15 2.47 9.85 -13.79
N ASP A 16 2.11 8.76 -13.08
CA ASP A 16 2.94 8.07 -12.12
C ASP A 16 2.94 8.72 -10.72
N SER A 17 2.72 7.89 -9.67
CA SER A 17 2.57 8.36 -8.29
C SER A 17 3.80 9.12 -7.78
N SER A 18 5.00 8.63 -8.05
CA SER A 18 6.25 9.27 -7.63
C SER A 18 6.48 10.61 -8.35
N ALA A 19 6.10 10.70 -9.64
CA ALA A 19 6.16 11.96 -10.38
C ALA A 19 5.14 12.96 -9.85
N ILE A 20 3.93 12.51 -9.53
CA ILE A 20 2.88 13.35 -8.93
C ILE A 20 3.34 13.88 -7.57
N CYS A 21 3.89 13.02 -6.70
CA CYS A 21 4.41 13.44 -5.41
C CYS A 21 5.50 14.51 -5.54
N ARG A 22 6.44 14.34 -6.47
CA ARG A 22 7.48 15.36 -6.74
C ARG A 22 6.91 16.67 -7.28
N HIS A 23 5.90 16.61 -8.14
CA HIS A 23 5.21 17.80 -8.65
C HIS A 23 4.52 18.56 -7.50
N LEU A 24 3.78 17.84 -6.64
CA LEU A 24 3.10 18.43 -5.50
C LEU A 24 4.07 18.99 -4.46
N GLU A 25 5.18 18.31 -4.19
CA GLU A 25 6.26 18.80 -3.31
C GLU A 25 6.88 20.11 -3.80
N ALA A 26 7.05 20.25 -5.14
CA ALA A 26 7.56 21.49 -5.72
C ALA A 26 6.56 22.65 -5.57
N LEU A 27 5.26 22.36 -5.58
CA LEU A 27 4.21 23.37 -5.38
C LEU A 27 3.99 23.72 -3.90
N ARG A 28 4.12 22.74 -3.01
CA ARG A 28 3.88 22.86 -1.57
C ARG A 28 4.95 22.11 -0.78
N PRO A 29 6.12 22.73 -0.56
CA PRO A 29 7.26 22.09 0.10
C PRO A 29 7.14 22.04 1.64
N ASP A 30 6.03 22.46 2.22
CA ASP A 30 5.80 22.47 3.68
C ASP A 30 4.44 21.83 4.01
N PRO A 31 4.41 20.72 4.76
CA PRO A 31 5.56 19.97 5.29
C PRO A 31 6.31 19.21 4.19
N ALA A 32 7.65 19.25 4.23
CA ALA A 32 8.50 18.58 3.26
C ALA A 32 8.43 17.05 3.42
N LEU A 33 8.12 16.34 2.34
CA LEU A 33 8.12 14.87 2.26
C LEU A 33 9.44 14.34 1.67
N ILE A 34 10.23 15.20 1.05
CA ILE A 34 11.55 14.88 0.48
C ILE A 34 12.63 15.49 1.37
N PRO A 35 13.47 14.70 2.05
CA PRO A 35 14.50 15.23 2.94
C PRO A 35 15.52 16.11 2.23
N ALA A 36 15.89 17.22 2.87
CA ALA A 36 16.96 18.11 2.39
C ALA A 36 18.35 17.44 2.48
N ASP A 37 18.58 16.62 3.50
CA ASP A 37 19.82 15.85 3.65
C ASP A 37 19.97 14.81 2.55
N ALA A 38 21.12 14.82 1.88
CA ALA A 38 21.37 13.97 0.70
C ALA A 38 21.35 12.46 1.03
N ARG A 39 21.80 12.07 2.24
CA ARG A 39 21.81 10.66 2.67
C ARG A 39 20.40 10.17 2.96
N GLN A 40 19.61 10.95 3.70
CA GLN A 40 18.23 10.64 3.99
C GLN A 40 17.40 10.61 2.70
N ARG A 41 17.62 11.55 1.79
CA ARG A 41 16.95 11.57 0.48
C ARG A 41 17.26 10.32 -0.35
N ALA A 42 18.51 9.86 -0.35
CA ALA A 42 18.88 8.62 -1.02
C ALA A 42 18.21 7.39 -0.36
N GLN A 43 18.16 7.33 0.97
CA GLN A 43 17.47 6.26 1.70
C GLN A 43 15.97 6.26 1.39
N MET A 44 15.32 7.43 1.41
CA MET A 44 13.91 7.59 1.06
C MET A 44 13.63 7.05 -0.35
N HIS A 45 14.42 7.46 -1.36
CA HIS A 45 14.21 6.98 -2.73
C HIS A 45 14.41 5.47 -2.88
N LEU A 46 15.38 4.87 -2.20
CA LEU A 46 15.60 3.43 -2.23
C LEU A 46 14.41 2.66 -1.65
N ILE A 47 13.84 3.15 -0.54
CA ILE A 47 12.69 2.52 0.11
C ILE A 47 11.43 2.72 -0.74
N GLU A 48 11.20 3.94 -1.27
CA GLU A 48 10.09 4.25 -2.17
C GLU A 48 10.13 3.35 -3.41
N ASP A 49 11.26 3.29 -4.13
CA ASP A 49 11.41 2.44 -5.32
C ASP A 49 11.18 0.95 -5.02
N TRP A 50 11.73 0.46 -3.92
CA TRP A 50 11.47 -0.91 -3.46
C TRP A 50 9.98 -1.14 -3.16
N ALA A 51 9.31 -0.18 -2.50
CA ALA A 51 7.90 -0.28 -2.17
C ALA A 51 7.01 -0.30 -3.42
N ASP A 52 7.32 0.54 -4.41
CA ASP A 52 6.53 0.68 -5.64
C ASP A 52 6.78 -0.44 -6.65
N THR A 53 7.91 -1.12 -6.55
CA THR A 53 8.30 -2.19 -7.47
C THR A 53 8.16 -3.57 -6.84
N THR A 54 9.14 -3.97 -6.04
CA THR A 54 9.25 -5.33 -5.49
C THR A 54 8.15 -5.63 -4.49
N LEU A 55 7.94 -4.74 -3.51
CA LEU A 55 6.90 -4.93 -2.50
C LEU A 55 5.51 -4.90 -3.15
N ALA A 56 5.24 -3.92 -4.00
CA ALA A 56 3.96 -3.79 -4.69
C ALA A 56 3.60 -5.02 -5.54
N ALA A 57 4.58 -5.62 -6.22
CA ALA A 57 4.37 -6.86 -6.99
C ALA A 57 3.98 -8.02 -6.07
N ALA A 58 4.70 -8.22 -4.97
CA ALA A 58 4.43 -9.26 -4.00
C ALA A 58 3.08 -9.07 -3.27
N VAL A 59 2.75 -7.83 -2.90
CA VAL A 59 1.47 -7.46 -2.27
C VAL A 59 0.30 -7.75 -3.20
N ARG A 60 0.38 -7.32 -4.47
CA ARG A 60 -0.67 -7.59 -5.46
C ARG A 60 -0.88 -9.08 -5.67
N ALA A 61 0.19 -9.86 -5.78
CA ALA A 61 0.09 -11.31 -5.93
C ALA A 61 -0.56 -11.96 -4.70
N ALA A 62 -0.16 -11.56 -3.49
CA ALA A 62 -0.71 -12.07 -2.24
C ALA A 62 -2.20 -11.69 -2.06
N LEU A 63 -2.58 -10.46 -2.41
CA LEU A 63 -3.97 -10.00 -2.35
C LEU A 63 -4.86 -10.74 -3.36
N LEU A 64 -4.38 -10.93 -4.60
CA LEU A 64 -5.10 -11.68 -5.61
C LEU A 64 -5.32 -13.14 -5.18
N GLN A 65 -4.31 -13.77 -4.58
CA GLN A 65 -4.44 -15.10 -4.01
C GLN A 65 -5.48 -15.13 -2.88
N ALA A 66 -5.42 -14.19 -1.93
CA ALA A 66 -6.40 -14.08 -0.85
C ALA A 66 -7.82 -13.88 -1.39
N ALA A 67 -8.00 -13.04 -2.41
CA ALA A 67 -9.29 -12.83 -3.06
C ALA A 67 -9.77 -14.05 -3.87
N ALA A 68 -8.85 -14.88 -4.39
CA ALA A 68 -9.20 -16.15 -5.03
C ALA A 68 -9.79 -17.14 -4.03
N ASP A 69 -9.25 -17.16 -2.82
CA ASP A 69 -9.65 -18.11 -1.77
C ASP A 69 -10.85 -17.60 -0.93
N ASP A 70 -11.06 -16.27 -0.85
CA ASP A 70 -12.19 -15.65 -0.12
C ASP A 70 -13.18 -14.97 -1.08
N PRO A 71 -14.36 -15.59 -1.34
CA PRO A 71 -15.41 -15.01 -2.18
C PRO A 71 -15.95 -13.67 -1.63
N GLN A 72 -15.94 -13.45 -0.33
CA GLN A 72 -16.41 -12.21 0.27
C GLN A 72 -15.43 -11.07 -0.01
N LEU A 73 -14.14 -11.31 0.21
CA LEU A 73 -13.08 -10.36 -0.13
C LEU A 73 -13.10 -10.04 -1.63
N ARG A 74 -13.22 -11.06 -2.49
CA ARG A 74 -13.32 -10.90 -3.93
C ARG A 74 -14.47 -9.99 -4.35
N ASN A 75 -15.67 -10.21 -3.77
CA ASN A 75 -16.85 -9.41 -4.09
C ASN A 75 -16.71 -7.93 -3.70
N VAL A 76 -16.07 -7.65 -2.58
CA VAL A 76 -15.88 -6.26 -2.11
C VAL A 76 -14.79 -5.55 -2.92
N LEU A 77 -13.79 -6.29 -3.43
CA LEU A 77 -12.74 -5.73 -4.28
C LEU A 77 -13.18 -5.50 -5.74
N LEU A 78 -14.31 -6.05 -6.16
CA LEU A 78 -14.85 -5.80 -7.50
C LEU A 78 -15.46 -4.41 -7.57
N PRO A 79 -15.14 -3.61 -8.61
CA PRO A 79 -15.75 -2.30 -8.84
C PRO A 79 -17.27 -2.38 -8.90
N ASP A 80 -17.96 -1.31 -8.47
CA ASP A 80 -19.44 -1.28 -8.42
C ASP A 80 -20.09 -1.32 -9.81
N ASP A 81 -19.37 -0.89 -10.84
CA ASP A 81 -19.80 -0.87 -12.24
C ASP A 81 -19.73 -2.25 -12.93
N VAL A 82 -19.19 -3.27 -12.24
CA VAL A 82 -19.18 -4.65 -12.79
C VAL A 82 -20.62 -5.19 -12.85
N PRO A 83 -21.13 -5.57 -14.06
CA PRO A 83 -22.49 -6.08 -14.21
C PRO A 83 -22.76 -7.29 -13.32
N SER A 84 -23.97 -7.36 -12.74
CA SER A 84 -24.37 -8.42 -11.82
C SER A 84 -24.13 -9.86 -12.33
N PRO A 85 -24.36 -10.18 -13.63
CA PRO A 85 -24.07 -11.51 -14.14
C PRO A 85 -22.58 -11.86 -14.13
N VAL A 86 -21.70 -10.87 -14.41
CA VAL A 86 -20.25 -11.05 -14.39
C VAL A 86 -19.77 -11.22 -12.95
N ARG A 87 -20.31 -10.42 -12.02
CA ARG A 87 -20.05 -10.52 -10.59
C ARG A 87 -20.42 -11.91 -10.05
N GLN A 88 -21.58 -12.46 -10.44
CA GLN A 88 -22.01 -13.81 -10.04
C GLN A 88 -21.08 -14.91 -10.59
N VAL A 89 -20.65 -14.80 -11.84
CA VAL A 89 -19.70 -15.76 -12.42
C VAL A 89 -18.36 -15.69 -11.69
N MET A 90 -17.84 -14.49 -11.45
CA MET A 90 -16.56 -14.30 -10.76
C MET A 90 -16.60 -14.76 -9.31
N SER A 91 -17.72 -14.54 -8.60
CA SER A 91 -17.89 -15.01 -7.22
C SER A 91 -18.06 -16.53 -7.11
N GLY A 92 -18.56 -17.17 -8.16
CA GLY A 92 -18.79 -18.62 -8.24
C GLY A 92 -17.61 -19.44 -8.80
N LEU A 93 -16.53 -18.80 -9.27
CA LEU A 93 -15.37 -19.53 -9.78
C LEU A 93 -14.66 -20.26 -8.64
N PRO A 94 -14.37 -21.58 -8.79
CA PRO A 94 -13.56 -22.30 -7.82
C PRO A 94 -12.17 -21.65 -7.72
N GLY A 95 -11.72 -21.33 -6.48
CA GLY A 95 -10.41 -20.71 -6.23
C GLY A 95 -9.23 -21.47 -6.87
N GLY A 96 -9.33 -22.81 -6.95
CA GLY A 96 -8.30 -23.67 -7.55
C GLY A 96 -7.97 -23.42 -9.03
N TRP A 97 -8.79 -22.67 -9.77
CA TRP A 97 -8.50 -22.33 -11.17
C TRP A 97 -7.48 -21.17 -11.30
N LEU A 98 -7.47 -20.29 -10.32
CA LEU A 98 -6.54 -19.14 -10.25
C LEU A 98 -5.25 -19.49 -9.48
N SER A 99 -5.30 -20.48 -8.58
CA SER A 99 -4.19 -20.85 -7.70
C SER A 99 -3.06 -21.63 -8.39
N GLY A 100 -3.37 -22.45 -9.39
CA GLY A 100 -2.40 -23.36 -9.98
C GLY A 100 -1.20 -22.72 -10.70
N LEU A 101 -1.33 -21.47 -11.15
CA LEU A 101 -0.22 -20.72 -11.78
C LEU A 101 0.52 -19.80 -10.79
N GLY A 102 -0.11 -19.49 -9.65
CA GLY A 102 0.45 -18.59 -8.63
C GLY A 102 1.25 -19.28 -7.53
N GLU A 103 1.02 -20.56 -7.28
CA GLU A 103 1.57 -21.26 -6.11
C GLU A 103 3.08 -21.42 -6.12
N LEU A 104 3.69 -21.71 -7.26
CA LEU A 104 5.14 -21.95 -7.33
C LEU A 104 5.98 -20.67 -7.31
N LEU A 105 5.49 -19.59 -7.92
CA LEU A 105 6.17 -18.28 -7.93
C LEU A 105 5.79 -17.43 -6.71
N GLY A 106 4.61 -17.66 -6.14
CA GLY A 106 4.08 -16.86 -5.03
C GLY A 106 4.72 -17.15 -3.66
N GLN A 107 5.16 -18.38 -3.41
CA GLN A 107 5.70 -18.74 -2.08
C GLN A 107 7.04 -18.09 -1.79
N GLU A 108 7.96 -18.07 -2.76
CA GLU A 108 9.27 -17.44 -2.60
C GLU A 108 9.15 -15.91 -2.45
N GLN A 109 8.34 -15.28 -3.30
CA GLN A 109 8.05 -13.85 -3.20
C GLN A 109 7.36 -13.48 -1.89
N ARG A 110 6.41 -14.30 -1.43
CA ARG A 110 5.72 -14.10 -0.15
C ARG A 110 6.67 -14.22 1.04
N SER A 111 7.56 -15.20 1.03
CA SER A 111 8.58 -15.39 2.07
C SER A 111 9.57 -14.22 2.11
N SER A 112 10.04 -13.76 0.94
CA SER A 112 10.91 -12.60 0.82
C SER A 112 10.23 -11.32 1.30
N MET A 113 8.97 -11.09 0.90
CA MET A 113 8.17 -9.97 1.36
C MET A 113 8.00 -9.99 2.89
N LEU A 114 7.63 -11.13 3.46
CA LEU A 114 7.47 -11.27 4.91
C LEU A 114 8.77 -10.99 5.65
N SER A 115 9.90 -11.50 5.17
CA SER A 115 11.23 -11.23 5.74
C SER A 115 11.57 -9.75 5.72
N SER A 116 11.33 -9.07 4.59
CA SER A 116 11.59 -7.64 4.45
C SER A 116 10.69 -6.79 5.35
N LEU A 117 9.39 -7.13 5.44
CA LEU A 117 8.45 -6.43 6.33
C LEU A 117 8.81 -6.64 7.81
N CYS A 118 9.26 -7.83 8.19
CA CYS A 118 9.76 -8.07 9.54
C CYS A 118 11.02 -7.27 9.83
N ALA A 119 11.94 -7.13 8.87
CA ALA A 119 13.12 -6.30 9.04
C ALA A 119 12.78 -4.82 9.20
N ILE A 120 11.79 -4.33 8.46
CA ILE A 120 11.26 -2.96 8.65
C ILE A 120 10.64 -2.81 10.04
N ALA A 121 9.82 -3.79 10.47
CA ALA A 121 9.19 -3.75 11.79
C ALA A 121 10.21 -3.73 12.94
N ASP A 122 11.30 -4.49 12.80
CA ASP A 122 12.39 -4.52 13.79
C ASP A 122 13.24 -3.24 13.78
N GLY A 123 13.30 -2.54 12.63
CA GLY A 123 14.07 -1.31 12.45
C GLY A 123 13.26 -0.02 12.64
N LEU A 124 11.96 -0.12 12.92
CA LEU A 124 11.13 1.06 13.18
C LEU A 124 11.67 1.83 14.38
N ASP A 125 12.08 3.07 14.12
CA ASP A 125 12.56 3.97 15.14
C ASP A 125 11.43 4.39 16.12
N LEU A 126 11.80 4.83 17.30
CA LEU A 126 10.89 5.39 18.32
C LEU A 126 10.10 6.60 17.79
N ASN A 127 10.62 7.30 16.79
CA ASN A 127 9.95 8.42 16.13
C ASN A 127 8.85 7.99 15.14
N GLY A 128 8.77 6.69 14.82
CA GLY A 128 7.78 6.14 13.91
C GLY A 128 7.93 6.62 12.46
N CYS A 129 9.15 6.91 12.00
CA CYS A 129 9.48 7.25 10.62
C CYS A 129 10.53 6.27 10.07
N LEU A 130 10.43 5.91 8.80
CA LEU A 130 11.38 5.00 8.14
C LEU A 130 12.71 5.70 7.81
N VAL A 131 12.67 7.02 7.63
CA VAL A 131 13.85 7.83 7.31
C VAL A 131 13.81 9.13 8.11
N GLY A 132 14.85 9.37 8.90
CA GLY A 132 14.97 10.60 9.70
C GLY A 132 13.89 10.73 10.76
N ASN A 133 13.43 11.95 11.02
CA ASN A 133 12.52 12.28 12.13
C ASN A 133 11.16 12.83 11.67
N ALA A 134 10.91 12.86 10.36
CA ALA A 134 9.68 13.36 9.77
C ALA A 134 9.12 12.35 8.75
N ILE A 135 7.83 12.43 8.49
CA ILE A 135 7.18 11.63 7.46
C ILE A 135 7.81 11.96 6.11
N THR A 136 8.13 10.93 5.34
CA THR A 136 8.71 11.04 3.99
C THR A 136 7.88 10.25 2.98
N LEU A 137 8.20 10.36 1.69
CA LEU A 137 7.58 9.52 0.65
C LEU A 137 7.80 8.01 0.90
N ALA A 138 8.90 7.62 1.56
CA ALA A 138 9.13 6.22 1.94
C ALA A 138 8.06 5.69 2.90
N ASP A 139 7.67 6.50 3.89
CA ASP A 139 6.62 6.13 4.86
C ASP A 139 5.27 5.95 4.15
N ILE A 140 4.94 6.87 3.24
CA ILE A 140 3.69 6.85 2.48
C ILE A 140 3.65 5.63 1.55
N ALA A 141 4.73 5.37 0.81
CA ALA A 141 4.80 4.26 -0.12
C ALA A 141 4.66 2.90 0.58
N VAL A 142 5.40 2.68 1.67
CA VAL A 142 5.29 1.45 2.47
C VAL A 142 3.92 1.33 3.13
N GLY A 143 3.41 2.44 3.71
CA GLY A 143 2.08 2.49 4.33
C GLY A 143 0.96 2.12 3.35
N ALA A 144 1.04 2.58 2.10
CA ALA A 144 0.09 2.26 1.05
C ALA A 144 0.08 0.75 0.73
N GLN A 145 1.26 0.11 0.63
CA GLN A 145 1.34 -1.34 0.40
C GLN A 145 0.82 -2.15 1.59
N LEU A 146 1.10 -1.73 2.83
CA LEU A 146 0.57 -2.36 4.03
C LEU A 146 -0.96 -2.28 4.09
N SER A 147 -1.55 -1.21 3.53
CA SER A 147 -3.01 -1.04 3.48
C SER A 147 -3.72 -2.08 2.61
N LEU A 148 -3.02 -2.64 1.62
CA LEU A 148 -3.52 -3.76 0.82
C LEU A 148 -3.31 -5.13 1.48
N LEU A 149 -2.33 -5.26 2.38
CA LEU A 149 -2.10 -6.49 3.15
C LEU A 149 -3.06 -6.65 4.33
N ARG A 150 -3.45 -5.54 4.94
CA ARG A 150 -4.53 -5.44 5.92
C ARG A 150 -5.21 -4.09 5.76
N PHE A 151 -6.48 -4.10 5.34
CA PHE A 151 -7.23 -2.88 5.07
C PHE A 151 -7.43 -2.06 6.35
N PRO A 152 -7.14 -0.73 6.31
CA PRO A 152 -7.36 0.17 7.44
C PRO A 152 -8.86 0.41 7.69
N ALA A 153 -9.17 1.08 8.79
CA ALA A 153 -10.55 1.49 9.11
C ALA A 153 -11.15 2.43 8.04
N SER A 154 -10.32 3.28 7.41
CA SER A 154 -10.71 4.19 6.33
C SER A 154 -11.18 3.48 5.06
N ALA A 155 -10.84 2.19 4.88
CA ALA A 155 -11.31 1.39 3.75
C ALA A 155 -12.82 1.05 3.81
N GLY A 156 -13.51 1.49 4.86
CA GLY A 156 -14.93 1.25 5.09
C GLY A 156 -15.22 -0.12 5.71
N ASP A 157 -16.43 -0.26 6.28
CA ASP A 157 -16.84 -1.40 7.11
C ASP A 157 -16.70 -2.76 6.41
N ALA A 158 -16.88 -2.78 5.08
CA ALA A 158 -16.81 -4.00 4.30
C ALA A 158 -15.38 -4.58 4.18
N LEU A 159 -14.35 -3.73 4.23
CA LEU A 159 -12.94 -4.11 4.08
C LEU A 159 -12.15 -3.98 5.39
N ALA A 160 -12.51 -3.06 6.28
CA ALA A 160 -11.76 -2.76 7.49
C ALA A 160 -11.36 -4.03 8.26
N GLY A 161 -10.06 -4.16 8.55
CA GLY A 161 -9.48 -5.30 9.26
C GLY A 161 -9.32 -6.58 8.44
N ARG A 162 -9.92 -6.69 7.25
CA ARG A 162 -9.66 -7.81 6.33
C ARG A 162 -8.26 -7.68 5.74
N GLY A 163 -7.71 -8.79 5.27
CA GLY A 163 -6.38 -8.78 4.67
C GLY A 163 -5.93 -10.14 4.19
N VAL A 164 -4.65 -10.22 3.89
CA VAL A 164 -4.01 -11.43 3.38
C VAL A 164 -3.72 -12.39 4.54
N PRO A 165 -4.37 -13.58 4.58
CA PRO A 165 -4.16 -14.56 5.67
C PRO A 165 -2.69 -14.94 5.84
N GLY A 166 -2.22 -15.08 7.09
CA GLY A 166 -0.82 -15.37 7.43
C GLY A 166 0.15 -14.20 7.28
N ILE A 167 -0.35 -13.01 6.83
CA ILE A 167 0.38 -11.75 6.84
C ILE A 167 -0.35 -10.75 7.72
N SER A 168 -1.62 -10.52 7.48
CA SER A 168 -2.45 -9.59 8.27
C SER A 168 -2.52 -9.96 9.76
N ASP A 169 -2.44 -11.23 10.06
CA ASP A 169 -2.46 -11.83 11.41
C ASP A 169 -1.07 -12.24 11.93
N HIS A 170 0.00 -11.98 11.19
CA HIS A 170 1.35 -12.35 11.59
C HIS A 170 1.81 -11.58 12.83
N PRO A 171 2.25 -12.26 13.92
CA PRO A 171 2.54 -11.61 15.21
C PRO A 171 3.58 -10.48 15.13
N ARG A 172 4.66 -10.69 14.36
CA ARG A 172 5.74 -9.69 14.22
C ARG A 172 5.34 -8.46 13.40
N LEU A 173 4.25 -8.52 12.64
CA LEU A 173 3.79 -7.39 11.82
C LEU A 173 2.71 -6.55 12.49
N GLN A 174 2.22 -6.91 13.66
CA GLN A 174 1.15 -6.18 14.34
C GLN A 174 1.56 -4.74 14.68
N GLU A 175 2.81 -4.53 15.10
CA GLU A 175 3.37 -3.19 15.35
C GLU A 175 3.46 -2.39 14.05
N LEU A 176 3.86 -3.02 12.95
CA LEU A 176 3.97 -2.36 11.66
C LEU A 176 2.59 -1.93 11.12
N PHE A 177 1.55 -2.74 11.33
CA PHE A 177 0.19 -2.34 10.99
C PHE A 177 -0.33 -1.22 11.89
N ARG A 178 0.00 -1.21 13.19
CA ARG A 178 -0.33 -0.11 14.09
C ARG A 178 0.39 1.18 13.67
N TRP A 179 1.64 1.09 13.30
CA TRP A 179 2.40 2.21 12.75
C TRP A 179 1.71 2.80 11.52
N ARG A 180 1.28 1.96 10.56
CA ARG A 180 0.54 2.40 9.38
C ARG A 180 -0.77 3.10 9.76
N ASP A 181 -1.53 2.58 10.72
CA ASP A 181 -2.79 3.19 11.18
C ASP A 181 -2.53 4.57 11.84
N GLN A 182 -1.43 4.70 12.59
CA GLN A 182 -0.99 5.97 13.16
C GLN A 182 -0.51 6.96 12.09
N LEU A 183 0.23 6.48 11.09
CA LEU A 183 0.67 7.29 9.95
C LEU A 183 -0.54 7.88 9.21
N GLU A 184 -1.54 7.08 8.91
CA GLU A 184 -2.77 7.52 8.27
C GLU A 184 -3.49 8.60 9.11
N THR A 185 -3.61 8.39 10.41
CA THR A 185 -4.20 9.37 11.33
C THR A 185 -3.41 10.69 11.32
N ARG A 186 -2.07 10.62 11.30
CA ARG A 186 -1.22 11.81 11.23
C ARG A 186 -1.41 12.56 9.91
N LEU A 187 -1.49 11.84 8.79
CA LEU A 187 -1.70 12.44 7.47
C LEU A 187 -3.06 13.15 7.35
N ILE A 188 -4.14 12.53 7.86
CA ILE A 188 -5.47 13.14 7.90
C ILE A 188 -5.46 14.42 8.73
N ASN A 189 -4.78 14.42 9.87
CA ASN A 189 -4.72 15.59 10.75
C ASN A 189 -3.82 16.73 10.21
N LEU A 190 -3.00 16.45 9.20
CA LEU A 190 -2.22 17.47 8.49
C LEU A 190 -3.03 18.20 7.40
N ASP A 191 -4.22 17.67 7.04
CA ASP A 191 -5.09 18.32 6.07
C ASP A 191 -5.81 19.52 6.71
N PRO A 192 -5.51 20.78 6.28
CA PRO A 192 -6.15 21.96 6.82
C PRO A 192 -7.66 22.02 6.54
N ALA A 193 -8.19 21.19 5.62
CA ALA A 193 -9.61 21.08 5.34
C ALA A 193 -10.40 20.31 6.43
N THR A 194 -9.72 19.54 7.27
CA THR A 194 -10.31 18.75 8.37
C THR A 194 -10.24 19.47 9.72
N ALA A 195 -9.62 20.63 9.80
CA ALA A 195 -9.44 21.44 11.02
C ALA A 195 -10.56 22.47 11.24
N VAL A 196 -11.82 22.18 10.82
CA VAL A 196 -13.01 23.02 11.06
C VAL A 196 -13.98 22.32 11.98
#